data_2ad02ba96fb538505d2874450daf797d
#
_entry.id   2ad02ba96fb538505d2874450daf797d
#
_cell.length_a   1.000
_cell.length_b   1.000
_cell.length_c   1.000
_cell.angle_alpha   90.00
_cell.angle_beta   90.00
_cell.angle_gamma   90.00
#
_symmetry.space_group_name_H-M   'P 1'
#
loop_
_entity.id
_entity.type
_entity.pdbx_description
1 polymer ?
#
loop_
_entity_poly.entity_id
_entity_poly.type
_entity_poly.pdbx_seq_one_letter_code
_entity_poly.pdbx_strand_id
1 'polypeptide(L)'
;MNNYRDSLATAARFFSELTLNGENERVVDSLRAIVSDQLSGIGMPYQDILIPEKKKFVFILSLYEQCSFRLGGISHLLPSPAPFMAVELSAGYCRFGLSAGLSFQQTGDWLQSKESFTYNNQSYPAGARCEDIKYYGLLDYIIVAKPRFQLRPFIGAGIINMSFHPAENLQSFSCPQFLAGLSADYCLSSIWNLFHRQLTDIQLRGRLYITRERIADYSGYSINIGVGIAPKFCKTH
;
A
#
# COMPACT_ATOMS: atom_id res chain seq x y z
N MET A 1 -44.21 -9.23 -2.21
CA MET A 1 -44.22 -9.05 -0.73
C MET A 1 -43.80 -10.29 0.05
N ASN A 2 -43.98 -11.52 -0.46
CA ASN A 2 -43.58 -12.76 0.24
C ASN A 2 -42.06 -12.91 0.38
N ASN A 3 -41.28 -12.56 -0.64
CA ASN A 3 -39.80 -12.68 -0.62
C ASN A 3 -39.12 -11.92 0.52
N TYR A 4 -39.70 -10.81 0.97
CA TYR A 4 -39.10 -10.02 2.06
C TYR A 4 -39.29 -10.64 3.44
N ARG A 5 -40.46 -11.30 3.65
CA ARG A 5 -40.73 -12.02 4.89
C ARG A 5 -39.86 -13.27 5.03
N ASP A 6 -39.64 -13.97 3.92
CA ASP A 6 -38.81 -15.19 3.91
C ASP A 6 -37.34 -14.84 4.15
N SER A 7 -36.87 -13.73 3.59
CA SER A 7 -35.50 -13.24 3.84
C SER A 7 -35.28 -12.79 5.28
N LEU A 8 -36.28 -12.13 5.90
CA LEU A 8 -36.24 -11.75 7.31
C LEU A 8 -36.27 -12.97 8.25
N ALA A 9 -37.10 -13.98 7.93
CA ALA A 9 -37.16 -15.23 8.69
C ALA A 9 -35.82 -15.98 8.62
N THR A 10 -35.20 -16.03 7.44
CA THR A 10 -33.87 -16.63 7.24
C THR A 10 -32.79 -15.90 8.01
N ALA A 11 -32.81 -14.57 8.00
CA ALA A 11 -31.86 -13.77 8.78
C ALA A 11 -32.02 -13.96 10.29
N ALA A 12 -33.26 -13.98 10.78
CA ALA A 12 -33.56 -14.22 12.20
C ALA A 12 -33.11 -15.61 12.66
N ARG A 13 -33.33 -16.64 11.83
CA ARG A 13 -32.87 -18.01 12.08
C ARG A 13 -31.35 -18.08 12.11
N PHE A 14 -30.69 -17.40 11.17
CA PHE A 14 -29.23 -17.27 11.13
C PHE A 14 -28.68 -16.66 12.41
N PHE A 15 -29.28 -15.56 12.91
CA PHE A 15 -28.83 -14.93 14.15
C PHE A 15 -29.06 -15.84 15.36
N SER A 16 -30.16 -16.58 15.42
CA SER A 16 -30.42 -17.53 16.51
C SER A 16 -29.41 -18.67 16.51
N GLU A 17 -29.09 -19.24 15.35
CA GLU A 17 -28.10 -20.31 15.23
C GLU A 17 -26.66 -19.84 15.48
N LEU A 18 -26.33 -18.61 15.10
CA LEU A 18 -25.06 -17.98 15.40
C LEU A 18 -24.86 -17.76 16.90
N THR A 19 -25.94 -17.42 17.61
CA THR A 19 -25.94 -17.25 19.08
C THR A 19 -25.82 -18.58 19.81
N LEU A 20 -26.44 -19.63 19.29
CA LEU A 20 -26.44 -20.97 19.89
C LEU A 20 -25.16 -21.77 19.58
N ASN A 21 -24.56 -21.57 18.41
CA ASN A 21 -23.42 -22.34 17.92
C ASN A 21 -22.17 -21.49 17.70
N GLY A 22 -22.06 -20.37 18.40
CA GLY A 22 -20.98 -19.38 18.18
C GLY A 22 -19.54 -19.91 18.31
N GLU A 23 -19.38 -21.09 18.92
CA GLU A 23 -18.09 -21.79 19.00
C GLU A 23 -17.84 -22.75 17.82
N ASN A 24 -18.86 -23.07 17.03
CA ASN A 24 -18.73 -23.96 15.90
C ASN A 24 -18.52 -23.19 14.61
N GLU A 25 -17.25 -22.85 14.35
CA GLU A 25 -16.85 -22.04 13.19
C GLU A 25 -17.35 -22.59 11.84
N ARG A 26 -17.47 -23.91 11.67
CA ARG A 26 -17.94 -24.52 10.41
C ARG A 26 -19.40 -24.19 10.13
N VAL A 27 -20.24 -24.21 11.16
CA VAL A 27 -21.66 -23.86 11.03
C VAL A 27 -21.81 -22.39 10.72
N VAL A 28 -21.08 -21.56 11.42
CA VAL A 28 -21.06 -20.10 11.21
C VAL A 28 -20.63 -19.74 9.79
N ASP A 29 -19.57 -20.38 9.26
CA ASP A 29 -19.08 -20.11 7.91
C ASP A 29 -20.04 -20.61 6.81
N SER A 30 -20.67 -21.75 7.03
CA SER A 30 -21.71 -22.27 6.10
C SER A 30 -22.93 -21.35 6.08
N LEU A 31 -23.38 -20.87 7.23
CA LEU A 31 -24.51 -19.94 7.33
C LEU A 31 -24.18 -18.59 6.71
N ARG A 32 -22.95 -18.10 6.87
CA ARG A 32 -22.46 -16.88 6.22
C ARG A 32 -22.50 -17.00 4.70
N ALA A 33 -22.07 -18.14 4.15
CA ALA A 33 -22.09 -18.36 2.71
C ALA A 33 -23.53 -18.32 2.16
N ILE A 34 -24.48 -18.97 2.82
CA ILE A 34 -25.88 -19.01 2.41
C ILE A 34 -26.51 -17.62 2.48
N VAL A 35 -26.27 -16.87 3.57
CA VAL A 35 -26.85 -15.54 3.76
C VAL A 35 -26.21 -14.53 2.81
N SER A 36 -24.90 -14.67 2.50
CA SER A 36 -24.20 -13.85 1.50
C SER A 36 -24.85 -13.97 0.12
N ASP A 37 -25.16 -15.18 -0.30
CA ASP A 37 -25.77 -15.45 -1.60
C ASP A 37 -27.19 -14.86 -1.68
N GLN A 38 -27.98 -15.00 -0.64
CA GLN A 38 -29.33 -14.44 -0.59
C GLN A 38 -29.38 -12.92 -0.47
N LEU A 39 -28.45 -12.30 0.28
CA LEU A 39 -28.41 -10.85 0.44
C LEU A 39 -27.79 -10.13 -0.76
N SER A 40 -26.91 -10.79 -1.52
CA SER A 40 -26.35 -10.24 -2.76
C SER A 40 -27.46 -9.98 -3.79
N GLY A 41 -28.50 -10.83 -3.83
CA GLY A 41 -29.69 -10.65 -4.67
C GLY A 41 -30.56 -9.44 -4.28
N ILE A 42 -30.41 -8.88 -3.07
CA ILE A 42 -31.20 -7.76 -2.56
C ILE A 42 -30.41 -6.42 -2.63
N GLY A 43 -29.16 -6.47 -3.08
CA GLY A 43 -28.30 -5.29 -3.19
C GLY A 43 -27.82 -4.71 -1.85
N MET A 44 -28.00 -5.42 -0.75
CA MET A 44 -27.44 -5.03 0.56
C MET A 44 -25.99 -5.46 0.68
N PRO A 45 -25.08 -4.56 1.03
CA PRO A 45 -23.68 -4.92 1.29
C PRO A 45 -23.63 -5.76 2.59
N TYR A 46 -23.55 -7.07 2.42
CA TYR A 46 -23.50 -8.08 3.49
C TYR A 46 -22.39 -7.84 4.54
N GLN A 47 -21.31 -7.23 4.12
CA GLN A 47 -20.12 -7.03 4.97
C GLN A 47 -20.31 -6.01 6.10
N ASP A 48 -21.30 -5.12 5.99
CA ASP A 48 -21.52 -4.07 7.00
C ASP A 48 -22.31 -4.54 8.23
N ILE A 49 -23.01 -5.69 8.15
CA ILE A 49 -24.01 -6.07 9.17
C ILE A 49 -23.49 -7.13 10.15
N LEU A 50 -22.52 -7.97 9.78
CA LEU A 50 -22.34 -9.25 10.46
C LEU A 50 -20.92 -9.60 10.93
N ILE A 51 -19.97 -8.72 10.85
CA ILE A 51 -18.64 -9.03 11.36
C ILE A 51 -18.36 -8.14 12.57
N PRO A 52 -18.55 -8.61 13.81
CA PRO A 52 -17.80 -8.02 14.91
C PRO A 52 -16.34 -8.01 14.47
N GLU A 53 -15.64 -6.89 14.68
CA GLU A 53 -14.23 -6.72 14.32
C GLU A 53 -13.39 -7.82 15.00
N LYS A 54 -13.46 -9.04 14.47
CA LYS A 54 -12.52 -10.09 14.86
C LYS A 54 -11.14 -9.55 14.50
N LYS A 55 -10.27 -9.54 15.48
CA LYS A 55 -8.88 -9.15 15.35
C LYS A 55 -8.28 -9.89 14.15
N LYS A 56 -8.20 -9.22 13.01
CA LYS A 56 -7.71 -9.82 11.77
C LYS A 56 -6.25 -9.43 11.60
N PHE A 57 -5.44 -10.43 11.42
CA PHE A 57 -4.08 -10.23 10.96
C PHE A 57 -4.08 -10.22 9.43
N VAL A 58 -3.46 -9.22 8.84
CA VAL A 58 -3.49 -8.98 7.41
C VAL A 58 -2.07 -8.85 6.90
N PHE A 59 -1.77 -9.54 5.80
CA PHE A 59 -0.54 -9.34 5.03
C PHE A 59 -0.89 -8.78 3.66
N ILE A 60 -0.10 -7.84 3.18
CA ILE A 60 -0.26 -7.23 1.87
C ILE A 60 1.11 -7.17 1.21
N LEU A 61 1.21 -7.73 0.01
CA LEU A 61 2.33 -7.50 -0.89
C LEU A 61 1.87 -6.49 -1.93
N SER A 62 2.63 -5.43 -2.15
CA SER A 62 2.24 -4.39 -3.10
C SER A 62 3.34 -4.16 -4.13
N LEU A 63 2.93 -4.01 -5.37
CA LEU A 63 3.79 -3.62 -6.47
C LEU A 63 3.24 -2.33 -7.07
N TYR A 64 4.06 -1.30 -7.12
CA TYR A 64 3.67 0.03 -7.59
C TYR A 64 4.51 0.48 -8.78
N GLU A 65 3.87 1.18 -9.68
CA GLU A 65 4.51 2.21 -10.49
C GLU A 65 4.26 3.57 -9.87
N GLN A 66 5.29 4.38 -9.74
CA GLN A 66 5.19 5.69 -9.12
C GLN A 66 6.01 6.73 -9.90
N CYS A 67 5.57 7.96 -9.82
CA CYS A 67 6.24 9.11 -10.41
C CYS A 67 6.58 10.10 -9.29
N SER A 68 7.81 10.59 -9.29
CA SER A 68 8.33 11.55 -8.32
C SER A 68 8.51 12.92 -8.96
N PHE A 69 7.85 13.92 -8.43
CA PHE A 69 7.96 15.32 -8.83
C PHE A 69 8.80 16.06 -7.79
N ARG A 70 10.01 16.42 -8.17
CA ARG A 70 10.98 17.09 -7.27
C ARG A 70 10.77 18.59 -7.28
N LEU A 71 10.84 19.21 -6.10
CA LEU A 71 10.62 20.63 -5.85
C LEU A 71 11.76 21.20 -5.00
N GLY A 72 12.06 22.49 -5.18
CA GLY A 72 13.14 23.18 -4.46
C GLY A 72 14.50 22.88 -5.04
N GLY A 73 15.56 23.03 -4.26
CA GLY A 73 16.94 22.86 -4.72
C GLY A 73 17.21 21.53 -5.41
N ILE A 74 16.60 20.44 -4.94
CA ILE A 74 16.81 19.12 -5.54
C ILE A 74 16.33 19.01 -7.00
N SER A 75 15.36 19.82 -7.41
CA SER A 75 14.89 19.86 -8.81
C SER A 75 15.89 20.50 -9.78
N HIS A 76 16.84 21.25 -9.26
CA HIS A 76 17.95 21.78 -10.05
C HIS A 76 18.98 20.69 -10.32
N LEU A 77 19.20 19.80 -9.35
CA LEU A 77 20.18 18.73 -9.48
C LEU A 77 19.64 17.56 -10.30
N LEU A 78 18.43 17.10 -10.03
CA LEU A 78 17.87 15.89 -10.60
C LEU A 78 16.62 16.17 -11.46
N PRO A 79 16.39 15.38 -12.53
CA PRO A 79 15.20 15.55 -13.36
C PRO A 79 13.90 15.28 -12.61
N SER A 80 12.86 15.96 -13.07
CA SER A 80 11.48 15.83 -12.58
C SER A 80 10.55 15.98 -13.80
N PRO A 81 9.58 15.09 -14.00
CA PRO A 81 9.25 13.91 -13.20
C PRO A 81 10.26 12.75 -13.35
N ALA A 82 10.29 11.84 -12.37
CA ALA A 82 11.12 10.65 -12.41
C ALA A 82 10.28 9.39 -12.11
N PRO A 83 10.28 8.37 -13.00
CA PRO A 83 9.56 7.13 -12.79
C PRO A 83 10.32 6.17 -11.87
N PHE A 84 9.58 5.48 -11.00
CA PHE A 84 10.09 4.47 -10.08
C PHE A 84 9.17 3.25 -10.05
N MET A 85 9.76 2.10 -9.78
CA MET A 85 9.01 0.92 -9.33
C MET A 85 9.23 0.75 -7.83
N ALA A 86 8.20 0.29 -7.13
CA ALA A 86 8.30 -0.01 -5.71
C ALA A 86 7.65 -1.35 -5.38
N VAL A 87 8.29 -2.07 -4.48
CA VAL A 87 7.78 -3.30 -3.86
C VAL A 87 7.66 -3.05 -2.38
N GLU A 88 6.54 -3.42 -1.79
CA GLU A 88 6.27 -3.21 -0.38
C GLU A 88 5.59 -4.43 0.23
N LEU A 89 6.04 -4.80 1.40
CA LEU A 89 5.42 -5.79 2.27
C LEU A 89 4.82 -5.08 3.48
N SER A 90 3.54 -5.31 3.72
CA SER A 90 2.81 -4.72 4.84
C SER A 90 2.22 -5.80 5.72
N ALA A 91 2.26 -5.57 7.02
CA ALA A 91 1.56 -6.36 8.02
C ALA A 91 0.60 -5.44 8.78
N GLY A 92 -0.64 -5.86 8.95
CA GLY A 92 -1.66 -5.07 9.61
C GLY A 92 -2.36 -5.85 10.72
N TYR A 93 -2.74 -5.14 11.76
CA TYR A 93 -3.54 -5.65 12.85
C TYR A 93 -4.60 -4.61 13.25
N CYS A 94 -5.88 -5.01 13.15
CA CYS A 94 -7.00 -4.09 13.30
C CYS A 94 -6.90 -2.92 12.31
N ARG A 95 -6.67 -1.72 12.83
CA ARG A 95 -6.57 -0.48 12.03
C ARG A 95 -5.14 -0.02 11.80
N PHE A 96 -4.15 -0.63 12.46
CA PHE A 96 -2.75 -0.26 12.33
C PHE A 96 -2.05 -1.14 11.31
N GLY A 97 -1.17 -0.54 10.53
CA GLY A 97 -0.30 -1.23 9.59
C GLY A 97 1.15 -0.81 9.75
N LEU A 98 2.04 -1.76 9.54
CA LEU A 98 3.47 -1.56 9.43
C LEU A 98 3.91 -2.08 8.08
N SER A 99 4.67 -1.27 7.34
CA SER A 99 5.15 -1.64 6.02
C SER A 99 6.65 -1.44 5.90
N ALA A 100 7.29 -2.29 5.13
CA ALA A 100 8.66 -2.11 4.68
C ALA A 100 8.68 -2.17 3.15
N GLY A 101 9.38 -1.24 2.52
CA GLY A 101 9.39 -1.13 1.07
C GLY A 101 10.76 -0.79 0.50
N LEU A 102 10.88 -1.14 -0.77
CA LEU A 102 11.99 -0.85 -1.64
C LEU A 102 11.44 -0.15 -2.87
N SER A 103 12.01 0.99 -3.21
CA SER A 103 11.71 1.70 -4.46
C SER A 103 12.99 1.91 -5.24
N PHE A 104 12.96 1.61 -6.50
CA PHE A 104 14.09 1.75 -7.41
C PHE A 104 13.65 2.42 -8.70
N GLN A 105 14.55 3.17 -9.26
CA GLN A 105 14.30 3.82 -10.53
C GLN A 105 14.27 2.79 -11.65
N GLN A 106 13.35 2.94 -12.59
CA GLN A 106 13.38 2.17 -13.82
C GLN A 106 14.64 2.55 -14.62
N THR A 107 15.45 1.53 -14.95
CA THR A 107 16.69 1.71 -15.68
C THR A 107 16.44 2.35 -17.04
N GLY A 108 17.10 3.44 -17.31
CA GLY A 108 17.08 4.19 -18.56
C GLY A 108 17.88 5.47 -18.40
N ASP A 109 18.14 6.18 -19.48
CA ASP A 109 18.89 7.46 -19.50
C ASP A 109 18.20 8.63 -18.76
N TRP A 110 17.24 8.32 -17.89
CA TRP A 110 16.28 9.26 -17.32
C TRP A 110 16.80 10.08 -16.15
N LEU A 111 17.80 9.60 -15.40
CA LEU A 111 18.39 10.39 -14.36
C LEU A 111 19.84 10.72 -14.70
N GLN A 112 20.00 11.88 -15.27
CA GLN A 112 21.29 12.53 -15.36
C GLN A 112 21.24 13.78 -14.48
N SER A 113 22.33 14.07 -13.76
CA SER A 113 22.43 15.32 -13.03
C SER A 113 22.34 16.50 -14.00
N LYS A 114 21.51 17.49 -13.69
CA LYS A 114 21.36 18.68 -14.55
C LYS A 114 22.54 19.62 -14.43
N GLU A 115 23.15 19.64 -13.25
CA GLU A 115 24.23 20.52 -12.88
C GLU A 115 25.41 19.74 -12.32
N SER A 116 26.60 20.31 -12.39
CA SER A 116 27.77 19.80 -11.68
C SER A 116 27.63 20.11 -10.19
N PHE A 117 28.03 19.19 -9.34
CA PHE A 117 27.99 19.37 -7.89
C PHE A 117 29.18 18.70 -7.21
N THR A 118 29.47 19.10 -5.98
CA THR A 118 30.54 18.52 -5.16
C THR A 118 29.91 17.84 -3.93
N TYR A 119 30.34 16.63 -3.65
CA TYR A 119 29.96 15.90 -2.45
C TYR A 119 31.17 15.15 -1.90
N ASN A 120 31.44 15.28 -0.60
CA ASN A 120 32.60 14.66 0.07
C ASN A 120 33.93 14.91 -0.66
N ASN A 121 34.17 16.17 -1.08
CA ASN A 121 35.36 16.62 -1.83
C ASN A 121 35.50 16.00 -3.22
N GLN A 122 34.48 15.39 -3.75
CA GLN A 122 34.47 14.89 -5.12
C GLN A 122 33.49 15.67 -5.98
N SER A 123 33.95 15.98 -7.19
CA SER A 123 33.17 16.72 -8.16
C SER A 123 32.48 15.76 -9.13
N TYR A 124 31.20 15.96 -9.31
CA TYR A 124 30.36 15.22 -10.26
C TYR A 124 29.99 16.16 -11.40
N PRO A 125 30.26 15.80 -12.65
CA PRO A 125 29.92 16.64 -13.79
C PRO A 125 28.42 16.69 -14.03
N ALA A 126 27.93 17.72 -14.69
CA ALA A 126 26.60 17.74 -15.26
C ALA A 126 26.45 16.57 -16.27
N GLY A 127 25.30 15.91 -16.27
CA GLY A 127 25.07 14.72 -17.08
C GLY A 127 25.55 13.41 -16.43
N ALA A 128 26.08 13.43 -15.21
CA ALA A 128 26.41 12.21 -14.49
C ALA A 128 25.15 11.35 -14.30
N ARG A 129 25.22 10.06 -14.65
CA ARG A 129 24.12 9.10 -14.46
C ARG A 129 23.89 8.87 -12.98
N CYS A 130 22.64 8.90 -12.56
CA CYS A 130 22.25 8.66 -11.17
C CYS A 130 21.32 7.45 -11.07
N GLU A 131 21.69 6.50 -10.24
CA GLU A 131 20.79 5.44 -9.80
C GLU A 131 20.30 5.77 -8.39
N ASP A 132 19.00 5.61 -8.17
CA ASP A 132 18.32 5.93 -6.92
C ASP A 132 17.57 4.70 -6.41
N ILE A 133 17.98 4.20 -5.25
CA ILE A 133 17.31 3.11 -4.54
C ILE A 133 16.88 3.63 -3.17
N LYS A 134 15.58 3.52 -2.88
CA LYS A 134 14.99 3.99 -1.62
C LYS A 134 14.53 2.80 -0.80
N TYR A 135 14.98 2.72 0.44
CA TYR A 135 14.49 1.78 1.45
C TYR A 135 13.67 2.56 2.46
N TYR A 136 12.50 2.07 2.82
CA TYR A 136 11.65 2.79 3.77
C TYR A 136 10.81 1.85 4.64
N GLY A 137 10.48 2.36 5.83
CA GLY A 137 9.49 1.79 6.72
C GLY A 137 8.35 2.78 6.92
N LEU A 138 7.11 2.29 6.96
CA LEU A 138 5.91 3.10 7.12
C LEU A 138 5.06 2.58 8.26
N LEU A 139 4.43 3.50 8.96
CA LEU A 139 3.35 3.24 9.91
C LEU A 139 2.08 3.87 9.34
N ASP A 140 1.04 3.08 9.17
CA ASP A 140 -0.25 3.53 8.65
C ASP A 140 -1.40 3.24 9.60
N TYR A 141 -2.49 4.01 9.42
CA TYR A 141 -3.71 3.85 10.19
C TYR A 141 -4.94 3.95 9.28
N ILE A 142 -5.87 3.01 9.39
CA ILE A 142 -7.09 3.00 8.59
C ILE A 142 -8.09 3.99 9.18
N ILE A 143 -8.32 5.12 8.50
CA ILE A 143 -9.31 6.15 8.90
C ILE A 143 -10.69 5.90 8.27
N VAL A 144 -10.72 5.35 7.07
CA VAL A 144 -11.94 4.94 6.38
C VAL A 144 -11.84 3.48 6.02
N ALA A 145 -12.79 2.68 6.50
CA ALA A 145 -12.92 1.27 6.19
C ALA A 145 -14.33 1.01 5.66
N LYS A 146 -14.48 0.98 4.34
CA LYS A 146 -15.68 0.52 3.64
C LYS A 146 -15.40 -0.84 3.00
N PRO A 147 -16.42 -1.63 2.64
CA PRO A 147 -16.22 -2.99 2.12
C PRO A 147 -15.24 -3.09 0.95
N ARG A 148 -15.27 -2.12 0.05
CA ARG A 148 -14.41 -2.08 -1.13
C ARG A 148 -13.37 -0.98 -1.11
N PHE A 149 -13.39 -0.10 -0.11
CA PHE A 149 -12.52 1.08 -0.10
C PHE A 149 -11.92 1.31 1.28
N GLN A 150 -10.62 1.51 1.34
CA GLN A 150 -9.91 1.90 2.56
C GLN A 150 -9.06 3.13 2.28
N LEU A 151 -9.02 4.06 3.23
CA LEU A 151 -8.14 5.21 3.21
C LEU A 151 -7.23 5.18 4.42
N ARG A 152 -5.93 5.33 4.19
CA ARG A 152 -4.89 5.19 5.20
C ARG A 152 -3.87 6.33 5.09
N PRO A 153 -3.85 7.29 6.01
CA PRO A 153 -2.69 8.13 6.21
C PRO A 153 -1.52 7.30 6.73
N PHE A 154 -0.33 7.69 6.35
CA PHE A 154 0.89 7.07 6.81
C PHE A 154 2.01 8.09 7.01
N ILE A 155 2.92 7.73 7.90
CA ILE A 155 4.20 8.40 8.10
C ILE A 155 5.30 7.36 8.03
N GLY A 156 6.49 7.77 7.68
CA GLY A 156 7.61 6.85 7.59
C GLY A 156 8.96 7.52 7.53
N ALA A 157 9.96 6.68 7.61
CA ALA A 157 11.35 7.06 7.46
C ALA A 157 12.09 6.03 6.61
N GLY A 158 13.16 6.45 5.99
CA GLY A 158 13.94 5.57 5.15
C GLY A 158 15.30 6.15 4.80
N ILE A 159 15.96 5.48 3.88
CA ILE A 159 17.26 5.86 3.35
C ILE A 159 17.18 5.84 1.84
N ILE A 160 17.68 6.89 1.21
CA ILE A 160 17.91 6.96 -0.22
C ILE A 160 19.37 6.63 -0.45
N ASN A 161 19.65 5.59 -1.20
CA ASN A 161 20.99 5.30 -1.71
C ASN A 161 21.06 5.79 -3.14
N MET A 162 21.93 6.77 -3.38
CA MET A 162 22.20 7.30 -4.70
C MET A 162 23.59 6.92 -5.14
N SER A 163 23.67 6.40 -6.36
CA SER A 163 24.93 6.08 -7.00
C SER A 163 25.08 6.94 -8.25
N PHE A 164 26.14 7.78 -8.29
CA PHE A 164 26.50 8.54 -9.45
C PHE A 164 27.64 7.82 -10.19
N HIS A 165 27.49 7.69 -11.50
CA HIS A 165 28.49 7.11 -12.38
C HIS A 165 29.23 8.23 -13.13
N PRO A 166 30.32 8.75 -12.60
CA PRO A 166 31.35 9.39 -13.46
C PRO A 166 32.06 8.26 -14.20
N ALA A 167 32.59 8.54 -15.35
CA ALA A 167 33.06 7.55 -16.33
C ALA A 167 34.02 6.46 -15.82
N GLU A 168 34.59 6.55 -14.62
CA GLU A 168 35.60 5.61 -14.11
C GLU A 168 35.38 5.10 -12.67
N ASN A 169 34.56 5.72 -11.82
CA ASN A 169 34.35 5.27 -10.43
C ASN A 169 32.92 5.42 -9.96
N LEU A 170 32.32 4.31 -9.54
CA LEU A 170 31.01 4.27 -8.89
C LEU A 170 31.11 4.86 -7.49
N GLN A 171 30.43 5.97 -7.24
CA GLN A 171 30.34 6.52 -5.89
C GLN A 171 28.90 6.57 -5.44
N SER A 172 28.63 5.93 -4.31
CA SER A 172 27.34 5.90 -3.69
C SER A 172 27.35 6.68 -2.39
N PHE A 173 26.25 7.34 -2.08
CA PHE A 173 26.00 7.97 -0.79
C PHE A 173 24.58 7.72 -0.34
N SER A 174 24.39 7.76 0.97
CA SER A 174 23.10 7.49 1.61
C SER A 174 22.59 8.74 2.30
N CYS A 175 21.34 9.07 2.07
CA CYS A 175 20.66 10.19 2.71
C CYS A 175 19.40 9.72 3.45
N PRO A 176 19.16 10.18 4.68
CA PRO A 176 17.91 9.91 5.36
C PRO A 176 16.75 10.61 4.66
N GLN A 177 15.59 9.97 4.66
CA GLN A 177 14.34 10.53 4.15
C GLN A 177 13.22 10.37 5.16
N PHE A 178 12.28 11.32 5.15
CA PHE A 178 11.02 11.23 5.87
C PHE A 178 9.89 11.26 4.86
N LEU A 179 8.89 10.42 5.10
CA LEU A 179 7.73 10.25 4.23
C LEU A 179 6.46 10.52 5.01
N ALA A 180 5.52 11.23 4.39
CA ALA A 180 4.16 11.37 4.91
C ALA A 180 3.17 11.41 3.76
N GLY A 181 2.04 10.74 3.89
CA GLY A 181 1.09 10.70 2.81
C GLY A 181 -0.20 9.93 3.09
N LEU A 182 -0.88 9.61 2.01
CA LEU A 182 -2.16 8.91 1.97
C LEU A 182 -2.07 7.71 1.03
N SER A 183 -2.63 6.59 1.45
CA SER A 183 -2.87 5.41 0.62
C SER A 183 -4.36 5.15 0.53
N ALA A 184 -4.86 4.93 -0.68
CA ALA A 184 -6.23 4.56 -0.96
C ALA A 184 -6.25 3.18 -1.61
N ASP A 185 -6.97 2.24 -1.01
CA ASP A 185 -7.10 0.87 -1.51
C ASP A 185 -8.53 0.63 -1.99
N TYR A 186 -8.67 0.08 -3.19
CA TYR A 186 -9.94 -0.33 -3.74
C TYR A 186 -9.92 -1.82 -4.04
N CYS A 187 -10.80 -2.60 -3.43
CA CYS A 187 -10.93 -4.04 -3.65
C CYS A 187 -11.56 -4.31 -5.01
N LEU A 188 -10.79 -4.92 -5.91
CA LEU A 188 -11.25 -5.31 -7.25
C LEU A 188 -11.99 -6.64 -7.18
N SER A 189 -11.45 -7.62 -6.47
CA SER A 189 -12.02 -8.95 -6.32
C SER A 189 -11.59 -9.58 -5.01
N SER A 190 -12.41 -10.50 -4.50
CA SER A 190 -12.10 -11.31 -3.32
C SER A 190 -12.23 -12.78 -3.68
N ILE A 191 -11.20 -13.55 -3.40
CA ILE A 191 -11.17 -14.98 -3.66
C ILE A 191 -11.10 -15.70 -2.32
N TRP A 192 -12.13 -16.49 -2.04
CA TRP A 192 -12.18 -17.32 -0.84
C TRP A 192 -11.57 -18.69 -1.12
N ASN A 193 -10.53 -19.05 -0.39
CA ASN A 193 -9.97 -20.38 -0.44
C ASN A 193 -10.52 -21.22 0.71
N LEU A 194 -11.50 -22.08 0.39
CA LEU A 194 -12.18 -22.96 1.35
C LEU A 194 -11.23 -23.92 2.09
N PHE A 195 -10.18 -24.38 1.41
CA PHE A 195 -9.26 -25.37 2.00
C PHE A 195 -8.30 -24.76 3.03
N HIS A 196 -7.97 -23.48 2.87
CA HIS A 196 -7.01 -22.80 3.76
C HIS A 196 -7.64 -21.77 4.69
N ARG A 197 -8.97 -21.62 4.67
CA ARG A 197 -9.69 -20.57 5.45
C ARG A 197 -9.06 -19.19 5.29
N GLN A 198 -8.60 -18.89 4.10
CA GLN A 198 -7.89 -17.66 3.79
C GLN A 198 -8.66 -16.88 2.75
N LEU A 199 -8.91 -15.62 3.05
CA LEU A 199 -9.45 -14.66 2.09
C LEU A 199 -8.27 -13.94 1.41
N THR A 200 -8.26 -13.95 0.09
CA THR A 200 -7.32 -13.17 -0.71
C THR A 200 -8.07 -12.11 -1.48
N ASP A 201 -7.82 -10.85 -1.15
CA ASP A 201 -8.35 -9.70 -1.87
C ASP A 201 -7.29 -9.20 -2.86
N ILE A 202 -7.70 -8.94 -4.08
CA ILE A 202 -6.88 -8.20 -5.04
C ILE A 202 -7.31 -6.74 -4.98
N GLN A 203 -6.39 -5.88 -4.59
CA GLN A 203 -6.66 -4.46 -4.41
C GLN A 203 -5.89 -3.64 -5.45
N LEU A 204 -6.55 -2.61 -5.97
CA LEU A 204 -5.89 -1.48 -6.60
C LEU A 204 -5.51 -0.51 -5.50
N ARG A 205 -4.23 -0.15 -5.42
CA ARG A 205 -3.72 0.76 -4.40
C ARG A 205 -3.17 2.01 -5.04
N GLY A 206 -3.75 3.17 -4.69
CA GLY A 206 -3.22 4.48 -5.00
C GLY A 206 -2.45 5.04 -3.82
N ARG A 207 -1.37 5.77 -4.10
CA ARG A 207 -0.56 6.40 -3.07
C ARG A 207 -0.16 7.81 -3.49
N LEU A 208 -0.30 8.75 -2.55
CA LEU A 208 0.18 10.13 -2.68
C LEU A 208 0.97 10.48 -1.44
N TYR A 209 2.23 10.88 -1.59
CA TYR A 209 3.05 11.23 -0.45
C TYR A 209 4.13 12.25 -0.77
N ILE A 210 4.58 12.93 0.27
CA ILE A 210 5.67 13.89 0.21
C ILE A 210 6.88 13.27 0.90
N THR A 211 8.04 13.43 0.28
CA THR A 211 9.33 13.05 0.85
C THR A 211 10.19 14.29 0.97
N ARG A 212 10.86 14.45 2.10
CA ARG A 212 11.93 15.42 2.23
C ARG A 212 13.24 14.75 1.87
N GLU A 213 13.95 15.33 0.93
CA GLU A 213 15.22 14.81 0.40
C GLU A 213 16.33 15.88 0.56
N ARG A 214 17.53 15.42 0.87
CA ARG A 214 18.71 16.27 0.90
C ARG A 214 19.89 15.54 0.28
N ILE A 215 20.51 16.15 -0.71
CA ILE A 215 21.66 15.61 -1.45
C ILE A 215 22.72 16.71 -1.50
N ALA A 216 23.85 16.51 -0.84
CA ALA A 216 24.88 17.53 -0.70
C ALA A 216 24.26 18.84 -0.16
N ASP A 217 24.47 19.94 -0.89
CA ASP A 217 23.90 21.26 -0.56
C ASP A 217 22.49 21.48 -1.10
N TYR A 218 21.98 20.53 -1.90
CA TYR A 218 20.66 20.59 -2.49
C TYR A 218 19.62 19.98 -1.54
N SER A 219 18.66 20.77 -1.14
CA SER A 219 17.53 20.29 -0.33
C SER A 219 16.22 20.61 -1.02
N GLY A 220 15.23 19.74 -0.81
CA GLY A 220 13.91 19.93 -1.39
C GLY A 220 12.92 18.87 -0.94
N TYR A 221 11.81 18.88 -1.62
CA TYR A 221 10.74 17.93 -1.42
C TYR A 221 10.44 17.20 -2.71
N SER A 222 9.97 15.96 -2.60
CA SER A 222 9.42 15.22 -3.72
C SER A 222 7.97 14.88 -3.43
N ILE A 223 7.07 15.20 -4.36
CA ILE A 223 5.70 14.71 -4.36
C ILE A 223 5.69 13.44 -5.18
N ASN A 224 5.26 12.34 -4.57
CA ASN A 224 5.26 11.04 -5.19
C ASN A 224 3.82 10.56 -5.38
N ILE A 225 3.48 10.14 -6.58
CA ILE A 225 2.19 9.58 -6.94
C ILE A 225 2.44 8.17 -7.45
N GLY A 226 1.80 7.19 -6.86
CA GLY A 226 1.94 5.79 -7.23
C GLY A 226 0.59 5.09 -7.38
N VAL A 227 0.55 4.14 -8.31
CA VAL A 227 -0.58 3.23 -8.50
C VAL A 227 -0.04 1.82 -8.64
N GLY A 228 -0.68 0.86 -8.01
CA GLY A 228 -0.22 -0.51 -8.00
C GLY A 228 -1.28 -1.54 -7.66
N ILE A 229 -0.87 -2.79 -7.75
CA ILE A 229 -1.69 -3.94 -7.37
C ILE A 229 -1.19 -4.47 -6.02
N ALA A 230 -2.12 -4.77 -5.14
CA ALA A 230 -1.83 -5.20 -3.79
C ALA A 230 -2.69 -6.43 -3.42
N PRO A 231 -2.20 -7.67 -3.63
CA PRO A 231 -2.81 -8.84 -3.04
C PRO A 231 -2.73 -8.77 -1.52
N LYS A 232 -3.89 -8.91 -0.89
CA LYS A 232 -4.09 -8.85 0.55
C LYS A 232 -4.55 -10.21 1.06
N PHE A 233 -3.82 -10.74 2.01
CA PHE A 233 -4.07 -12.03 2.62
C PHE A 233 -4.61 -11.82 4.04
N CYS A 234 -5.83 -12.27 4.30
CA CYS A 234 -6.45 -12.17 5.62
C CYS A 234 -6.55 -13.57 6.22
N LYS A 235 -5.93 -13.79 7.37
CA LYS A 235 -6.16 -14.98 8.17
C LYS A 235 -7.25 -14.67 9.20
N THR A 236 -8.39 -15.34 9.10
CA THR A 236 -9.43 -15.30 10.12
C THR A 236 -9.12 -16.37 11.16
N HIS A 237 -8.96 -15.98 12.41
CA HIS A 237 -8.91 -16.88 13.56
C HIS A 237 -10.29 -17.05 14.14
#